data_6bb6a8f7faff28340239888004751cd8
#
_entry.id   6bb6a8f7faff28340239888004751cd8
#
_cell.length_a   1.000
_cell.length_b   1.000
_cell.length_c   1.000
_cell.angle_alpha   90.00
_cell.angle_beta   90.00
_cell.angle_gamma   90.00
#
_symmetry.space_group_name_H-M   'P 1'
#
loop_
_entity.id
_entity.type
_entity.pdbx_description
1 polymer ?
#
loop_
_entity_poly.entity_id
_entity_poly.type
_entity_poly.pdbx_seq_one_letter_code
_entity_poly.pdbx_strand_id
1 'polypeptide(L)'
;MKNIIFIPYIKRTEDLTGKSSIGHSNRHQGYEYGINSWKAWAKQNGHEVYVMSDLLCPESQMLITWQRWQVLNILEHNDIEYDQVLVVDADSVVHPDCPNFFEMTDNKFTSVLTDGDFEWMNRAINGYSKMFFDKEFCIPSFEFFQTGFVIINKTHKEFFD
;
A
#
# COMPACT_ATOMS: atom_id res chain seq x y z
N MET A 1 0.53 22.40 3.69
CA MET A 1 0.12 21.22 2.90
C MET A 1 0.04 20.03 3.85
N LYS A 2 -1.06 19.29 3.80
CA LYS A 2 -1.31 18.17 4.71
C LYS A 2 -1.08 16.87 3.95
N ASN A 3 0.02 16.19 4.22
CA ASN A 3 0.31 14.89 3.65
C ASN A 3 -0.02 13.77 4.64
N ILE A 4 -0.48 12.66 4.13
CA ILE A 4 -0.95 11.52 4.92
C ILE A 4 -0.15 10.28 4.55
N ILE A 5 0.24 9.50 5.56
CA ILE A 5 0.74 8.14 5.40
C ILE A 5 -0.39 7.20 5.79
N PHE A 6 -0.81 6.37 4.86
CA PHE A 6 -1.86 5.38 5.05
C PHE A 6 -1.29 3.98 5.08
N ILE A 7 -1.50 3.27 6.18
CA ILE A 7 -0.94 1.95 6.44
C ILE A 7 -2.07 0.94 6.60
N PRO A 8 -2.36 0.10 5.61
CA PRO A 8 -3.31 -0.99 5.78
C PRO A 8 -2.71 -2.06 6.70
N TYR A 9 -3.28 -2.23 7.89
CA TYR A 9 -2.89 -3.24 8.87
C TYR A 9 -4.10 -3.86 9.52
N ILE A 10 -4.72 -4.80 8.83
CA ILE A 10 -5.90 -5.52 9.33
C ILE A 10 -5.42 -6.77 10.06
N LYS A 11 -5.63 -6.79 11.37
CA LYS A 11 -5.36 -7.98 12.18
C LYS A 11 -6.40 -9.03 11.83
N ARG A 12 -6.00 -10.08 11.17
CA ARG A 12 -6.84 -11.29 11.12
C ARG A 12 -6.93 -11.85 12.54
N THR A 13 -8.10 -11.74 13.14
CA THR A 13 -8.41 -12.53 14.31
C THR A 13 -8.26 -13.99 13.91
N GLU A 14 -7.40 -14.69 14.61
CA GLU A 14 -7.05 -16.11 14.49
C GLU A 14 -7.85 -16.90 13.46
N ASP A 15 -7.10 -17.38 12.51
CA ASP A 15 -7.37 -18.49 11.64
C ASP A 15 -8.78 -19.11 11.75
N LEU A 16 -9.75 -18.49 11.14
CA LEU A 16 -11.10 -19.04 11.00
C LEU A 16 -11.11 -20.40 10.27
N THR A 17 -9.95 -20.88 9.81
CA THR A 17 -9.82 -22.11 9.03
C THR A 17 -9.05 -23.21 9.73
N GLY A 18 -8.50 -22.98 10.95
CA GLY A 18 -7.73 -23.99 11.70
C GLY A 18 -6.47 -24.50 10.99
N LYS A 19 -6.04 -23.86 9.92
CA LYS A 19 -4.79 -24.15 9.23
C LYS A 19 -3.74 -23.14 9.65
N SER A 20 -3.14 -23.35 10.81
CA SER A 20 -1.89 -22.71 11.20
C SER A 20 -0.85 -22.96 10.11
N SER A 21 -0.62 -21.97 9.26
CA SER A 21 0.55 -22.00 8.41
C SER A 21 1.76 -21.78 9.29
N ILE A 22 2.58 -22.81 9.38
CA ILE A 22 3.85 -22.83 10.12
C ILE A 22 4.62 -21.54 9.82
N GLY A 23 4.88 -20.72 10.84
CA GLY A 23 5.74 -19.54 10.77
C GLY A 23 5.06 -18.17 10.86
N HIS A 24 3.76 -18.06 11.05
CA HIS A 24 3.06 -16.75 11.04
C HIS A 24 2.79 -16.13 12.42
N SER A 25 3.07 -16.82 13.54
CA SER A 25 2.75 -16.32 14.88
C SER A 25 3.48 -15.03 15.30
N ASN A 26 4.61 -14.70 14.68
CA ASN A 26 5.41 -13.49 15.03
C ASN A 26 5.33 -12.35 14.00
N ARG A 27 4.57 -12.47 12.93
CA ARG A 27 4.45 -11.41 11.89
C ARG A 27 3.89 -10.10 12.47
N HIS A 28 2.97 -10.17 13.41
CA HIS A 28 2.37 -8.99 14.02
C HIS A 28 3.38 -8.09 14.75
N GLN A 29 4.42 -8.67 15.36
CA GLN A 29 5.49 -7.88 15.99
C GLN A 29 6.31 -7.11 14.94
N GLY A 30 6.60 -7.74 13.79
CA GLY A 30 7.30 -7.08 12.69
C GLY A 30 6.53 -5.88 12.14
N TYR A 31 5.23 -6.02 11.97
CA TYR A 31 4.37 -4.93 11.49
C TYR A 31 4.34 -3.74 12.45
N GLU A 32 4.36 -3.97 13.76
CA GLU A 32 4.41 -2.88 14.74
C GLU A 32 5.70 -2.06 14.62
N TYR A 33 6.83 -2.70 14.31
CA TYR A 33 8.08 -1.99 14.03
C TYR A 33 7.96 -1.10 12.80
N GLY A 34 7.42 -1.64 11.70
CA GLY A 34 7.17 -0.88 10.47
C GLY A 34 6.28 0.33 10.75
N ILE A 35 5.11 0.10 11.33
CA ILE A 35 4.16 1.17 11.67
C ILE A 35 4.80 2.24 12.56
N ASN A 36 5.57 1.84 13.58
CA ASN A 36 6.22 2.79 14.49
C ASN A 36 7.33 3.59 13.81
N SER A 37 8.09 2.98 12.88
CA SER A 37 9.08 3.72 12.09
C SER A 37 8.42 4.80 11.25
N TRP A 38 7.31 4.49 10.58
CA TRP A 38 6.54 5.45 9.80
C TRP A 38 5.93 6.56 10.66
N LYS A 39 5.41 6.23 11.84
CA LYS A 39 4.91 7.24 12.80
C LYS A 39 6.01 8.20 13.27
N ALA A 40 7.20 7.67 13.55
CA ALA A 40 8.33 8.49 13.96
C ALA A 40 8.79 9.42 12.83
N TRP A 41 8.95 8.89 11.61
CA TRP A 41 9.33 9.65 10.43
C TRP A 41 8.27 10.72 10.07
N ALA A 42 6.99 10.36 10.12
CA ALA A 42 5.89 11.29 9.88
C ALA A 42 5.90 12.46 10.86
N LYS A 43 6.08 12.17 12.14
CA LYS A 43 6.18 13.21 13.18
C LYS A 43 7.33 14.16 12.92
N GLN A 44 8.48 13.65 12.51
CA GLN A 44 9.66 14.45 12.19
C GLN A 44 9.42 15.38 10.98
N ASN A 45 8.65 14.92 10.00
CA ASN A 45 8.38 15.64 8.75
C ASN A 45 7.05 16.41 8.76
N GLY A 46 6.31 16.41 9.86
CA GLY A 46 5.04 17.15 9.98
C GLY A 46 3.87 16.53 9.23
N HIS A 47 3.85 15.19 9.10
CA HIS A 47 2.80 14.44 8.41
C HIS A 47 1.92 13.66 9.38
N GLU A 48 0.73 13.26 8.93
CA GLU A 48 -0.20 12.43 9.69
C GLU A 48 -0.13 10.96 9.25
N VAL A 49 -0.40 10.04 10.19
CA VAL A 49 -0.43 8.60 9.92
C VAL A 49 -1.80 8.05 10.27
N TYR A 50 -2.43 7.38 9.30
CA TYR A 50 -3.66 6.64 9.48
C TYR A 50 -3.38 5.14 9.27
N VAL A 51 -3.78 4.34 10.25
CA VAL A 51 -3.68 2.89 10.18
C VAL A 51 -5.07 2.32 9.97
N MET A 52 -5.29 1.67 8.83
CA MET A 52 -6.53 0.97 8.55
C MET A 52 -6.52 -0.37 9.28
N SER A 53 -7.33 -0.50 10.33
CA SER A 53 -7.38 -1.71 11.19
C SER A 53 -8.54 -2.65 10.86
N ASP A 54 -9.53 -2.16 10.14
CA ASP A 54 -10.77 -2.87 9.87
C ASP A 54 -11.01 -3.05 8.38
N LEU A 55 -11.72 -4.12 8.02
CA LEU A 55 -12.18 -4.35 6.65
C LEU A 55 -13.28 -3.35 6.28
N LEU A 56 -13.21 -2.80 5.09
CA LEU A 56 -14.29 -1.97 4.52
C LEU A 56 -15.49 -2.80 4.10
N CYS A 57 -15.24 -3.99 3.60
CA CYS A 57 -16.23 -4.94 3.19
C CYS A 57 -15.70 -6.38 3.35
N PRO A 58 -16.58 -7.40 3.34
CA PRO A 58 -16.15 -8.80 3.40
C PRO A 58 -15.17 -9.15 2.28
N GLU A 59 -14.17 -10.02 2.60
CA GLU A 59 -13.17 -10.48 1.61
C GLU A 59 -13.80 -11.20 0.39
N SER A 60 -15.02 -11.70 0.52
CA SER A 60 -15.78 -12.27 -0.59
C SER A 60 -16.24 -11.24 -1.64
N GLN A 61 -16.28 -9.96 -1.27
CA GLN A 61 -16.62 -8.86 -2.16
C GLN A 61 -15.38 -8.18 -2.73
N MET A 62 -14.34 -7.97 -1.89
CA MET A 62 -13.08 -7.39 -2.31
C MET A 62 -11.94 -7.96 -1.47
N LEU A 63 -10.91 -8.46 -2.14
CA LEU A 63 -9.73 -8.99 -1.46
C LEU A 63 -9.12 -7.94 -0.54
N ILE A 64 -8.66 -8.36 0.64
CA ILE A 64 -8.08 -7.49 1.67
C ILE A 64 -6.98 -6.56 1.13
N THR A 65 -6.14 -7.08 0.25
CA THR A 65 -5.04 -6.32 -0.36
C THR A 65 -5.51 -5.23 -1.32
N TRP A 66 -6.72 -5.34 -1.83
CA TRP A 66 -7.31 -4.35 -2.75
C TRP A 66 -8.07 -3.25 -2.00
N GLN A 67 -8.54 -3.51 -0.79
CA GLN A 67 -9.28 -2.51 0.01
C GLN A 67 -8.43 -1.28 0.36
N ARG A 68 -7.09 -1.38 0.32
CA ARG A 68 -6.18 -0.25 0.50
C ARG A 68 -6.39 0.88 -0.50
N TRP A 69 -6.85 0.54 -1.71
CA TRP A 69 -7.04 1.52 -2.78
C TRP A 69 -8.28 2.39 -2.58
N GLN A 70 -9.12 2.05 -1.62
CA GLN A 70 -10.24 2.90 -1.20
C GLN A 70 -9.81 4.06 -0.27
N VAL A 71 -8.50 4.25 -0.08
CA VAL A 71 -7.97 5.26 0.84
C VAL A 71 -8.50 6.66 0.57
N LEU A 72 -8.58 7.10 -0.71
CA LEU A 72 -9.08 8.44 -1.03
C LEU A 72 -10.55 8.58 -0.67
N ASN A 73 -11.35 7.56 -0.94
CA ASN A 73 -12.77 7.52 -0.55
C ASN A 73 -12.94 7.49 0.98
N ILE A 74 -12.08 6.75 1.70
CA ILE A 74 -12.09 6.72 3.18
C ILE A 74 -11.81 8.12 3.74
N LEU A 75 -10.79 8.80 3.24
CA LEU A 75 -10.40 10.12 3.73
C LEU A 75 -11.50 11.15 3.45
N GLU A 76 -12.05 11.15 2.24
CA GLU A 76 -13.14 12.06 1.87
C GLU A 76 -14.43 11.79 2.65
N HIS A 77 -14.79 10.53 2.87
CA HIS A 77 -15.97 10.17 3.68
C HIS A 77 -15.87 10.63 5.14
N ASN A 78 -14.65 10.76 5.65
CA ASN A 78 -14.38 11.22 7.00
C ASN A 78 -14.01 12.71 7.07
N ASP A 79 -14.24 13.48 6.00
CA ASP A 79 -13.93 14.91 5.92
C ASP A 79 -12.45 15.22 6.23
N ILE A 80 -11.54 14.30 5.89
CA ILE A 80 -10.10 14.46 6.12
C ILE A 80 -9.49 15.12 4.89
N GLU A 81 -9.02 16.35 5.06
CA GLU A 81 -8.30 17.09 4.01
C GLU A 81 -6.87 16.58 3.85
N TYR A 82 -6.43 16.43 2.60
CA TYR A 82 -5.08 16.00 2.24
C TYR A 82 -4.61 16.62 0.92
N ASP A 83 -3.30 16.72 0.77
CA ASP A 83 -2.64 17.08 -0.49
C ASP A 83 -2.16 15.82 -1.22
N GLN A 84 -1.36 15.01 -0.54
CA GLN A 84 -0.85 13.75 -1.05
C GLN A 84 -1.02 12.64 0.01
N VAL A 85 -1.17 11.41 -0.46
CA VAL A 85 -1.29 10.22 0.38
C VAL A 85 -0.23 9.20 -0.03
N LEU A 86 0.63 8.81 0.91
CA LEU A 86 1.52 7.67 0.77
C LEU A 86 0.81 6.42 1.30
N VAL A 87 0.49 5.49 0.44
CA VAL A 87 0.04 4.14 0.81
C VAL A 87 1.27 3.25 0.95
N VAL A 88 1.48 2.67 2.12
CA VAL A 88 2.67 1.86 2.40
C VAL A 88 2.33 0.59 3.17
N ASP A 89 3.00 -0.52 2.84
CA ASP A 89 2.79 -1.79 3.53
C ASP A 89 3.30 -1.74 4.98
N ALA A 90 2.57 -2.38 5.89
CA ALA A 90 2.87 -2.38 7.33
C ALA A 90 4.19 -3.11 7.69
N ASP A 91 4.69 -3.97 6.81
CA ASP A 91 5.97 -4.69 6.96
C ASP A 91 7.17 -3.91 6.41
N SER A 92 6.96 -2.72 5.88
CA SER A 92 8.03 -1.82 5.47
C SER A 92 8.54 -0.98 6.64
N VAL A 93 9.82 -0.64 6.61
CA VAL A 93 10.48 0.20 7.63
C VAL A 93 11.12 1.39 6.93
N VAL A 94 10.88 2.59 7.45
CA VAL A 94 11.53 3.81 6.98
C VAL A 94 12.69 4.18 7.90
N HIS A 95 13.83 4.56 7.29
CA HIS A 95 14.96 5.09 8.06
C HIS A 95 14.68 6.55 8.46
N PRO A 96 15.07 6.99 9.67
CA PRO A 96 14.83 8.37 10.12
C PRO A 96 15.40 9.45 9.20
N ASP A 97 16.54 9.19 8.56
CA ASP A 97 17.22 10.12 7.66
C ASP A 97 16.73 10.07 6.22
N CYS A 98 15.67 9.29 5.92
CA CYS A 98 15.07 9.33 4.59
C CYS A 98 14.51 10.73 4.31
N PRO A 99 14.68 11.22 3.06
CA PRO A 99 14.16 12.52 2.67
C PRO A 99 12.64 12.55 2.77
N ASN A 100 12.07 13.75 2.73
CA ASN A 100 10.63 13.90 2.63
C ASN A 100 10.14 13.44 1.24
N PHE A 101 9.58 12.24 1.18
CA PHE A 101 9.16 11.62 -0.08
C PHE A 101 8.12 12.45 -0.82
N PHE A 102 7.27 13.18 -0.12
CA PHE A 102 6.23 14.01 -0.73
C PHE A 102 6.78 15.20 -1.54
N GLU A 103 7.98 15.66 -1.21
CA GLU A 103 8.65 16.73 -1.95
C GLU A 103 9.30 16.22 -3.25
N MET A 104 9.42 14.90 -3.41
CA MET A 104 10.08 14.29 -4.56
C MET A 104 9.10 13.90 -5.68
N THR A 105 7.80 14.00 -5.46
CA THR A 105 6.77 13.46 -6.38
C THR A 105 6.43 14.38 -7.53
N ASP A 106 6.69 15.67 -7.40
CA ASP A 106 6.21 16.69 -8.33
C ASP A 106 4.67 16.60 -8.54
N ASN A 107 3.96 16.20 -7.48
CA ASN A 107 2.51 15.91 -7.47
C ASN A 107 2.04 14.84 -8.45
N LYS A 108 2.95 14.01 -8.95
CA LYS A 108 2.65 12.88 -9.84
C LYS A 108 2.43 11.60 -9.06
N PHE A 109 1.75 10.66 -9.71
CA PHE A 109 1.74 9.27 -9.23
C PHE A 109 3.18 8.78 -9.11
N THR A 110 3.56 8.38 -7.91
CA THR A 110 4.94 8.01 -7.60
C THR A 110 4.96 6.66 -6.91
N SER A 111 5.80 5.76 -7.39
CA SER A 111 6.02 4.46 -6.80
C SER A 111 7.48 4.04 -6.98
N VAL A 112 7.87 2.95 -6.33
CA VAL A 112 9.15 2.30 -6.56
C VAL A 112 9.01 1.19 -7.59
N LEU A 113 10.00 1.06 -8.45
CA LEU A 113 10.02 -0.04 -9.41
C LEU A 113 10.27 -1.36 -8.67
N THR A 114 9.67 -2.42 -9.19
CA THR A 114 9.93 -3.77 -8.68
C THR A 114 11.33 -4.21 -9.09
N ASP A 115 12.12 -4.63 -8.10
CA ASP A 115 13.45 -5.23 -8.25
C ASP A 115 13.44 -6.75 -7.98
N GLY A 116 12.26 -7.35 -7.99
CA GLY A 116 12.07 -8.79 -7.79
C GLY A 116 12.80 -9.63 -8.84
N ASP A 117 12.96 -10.93 -8.55
CA ASP A 117 13.57 -11.81 -9.53
C ASP A 117 12.78 -11.84 -10.85
N PHE A 118 13.51 -11.99 -11.96
CA PHE A 118 12.97 -11.92 -13.30
C PHE A 118 11.86 -12.94 -13.57
N GLU A 119 11.96 -14.14 -13.00
CA GLU A 119 10.96 -15.19 -13.18
C GLU A 119 9.65 -14.83 -12.48
N TRP A 120 9.73 -14.33 -11.24
CA TRP A 120 8.56 -13.89 -10.49
C TRP A 120 7.86 -12.74 -11.20
N MET A 121 8.65 -11.75 -11.64
CA MET A 121 8.15 -10.58 -12.34
C MET A 121 7.42 -10.96 -13.63
N ASN A 122 8.02 -11.83 -14.47
CA ASN A 122 7.39 -12.30 -15.69
C ASN A 122 6.11 -13.11 -15.43
N ARG A 123 6.07 -13.94 -14.39
CA ARG A 123 4.85 -14.66 -14.01
C ARG A 123 3.75 -13.71 -13.58
N ALA A 124 4.08 -12.69 -12.78
CA ALA A 124 3.12 -11.68 -12.32
C ALA A 124 2.58 -10.86 -13.51
N ILE A 125 3.47 -10.33 -14.36
CA ILE A 125 3.09 -9.57 -15.56
C ILE A 125 2.19 -10.40 -16.48
N ASN A 126 2.58 -11.63 -16.77
CA ASN A 126 1.78 -12.50 -17.64
C ASN A 126 0.41 -12.84 -17.01
N GLY A 127 0.38 -13.08 -15.71
CA GLY A 127 -0.85 -13.34 -14.96
C GLY A 127 -1.82 -12.15 -15.02
N TYR A 128 -1.35 -10.96 -14.72
CA TYR A 128 -2.16 -9.74 -14.80
C TYR A 128 -2.54 -9.40 -16.24
N SER A 129 -1.64 -9.56 -17.20
CA SER A 129 -1.92 -9.32 -18.61
C SER A 129 -3.05 -10.22 -19.13
N LYS A 130 -3.04 -11.50 -18.77
CA LYS A 130 -4.13 -12.44 -19.09
C LYS A 130 -5.42 -12.10 -18.37
N MET A 131 -5.33 -11.76 -17.08
CA MET A 131 -6.50 -11.51 -16.24
C MET A 131 -7.28 -10.28 -16.68
N PHE A 132 -6.59 -9.20 -17.03
CA PHE A 132 -7.23 -7.90 -17.31
C PHE A 132 -7.35 -7.58 -18.81
N PHE A 133 -6.48 -8.13 -19.64
CA PHE A 133 -6.40 -7.75 -21.06
C PHE A 133 -6.57 -8.93 -22.04
N ASP A 134 -6.73 -10.14 -21.51
CA ASP A 134 -6.79 -11.38 -22.29
C ASP A 134 -5.60 -11.53 -23.29
N LYS A 135 -4.42 -11.08 -22.87
CA LYS A 135 -3.20 -11.07 -23.66
C LYS A 135 -2.02 -11.55 -22.83
N GLU A 136 -0.95 -11.98 -23.50
CA GLU A 136 0.29 -12.32 -22.83
C GLU A 136 1.24 -11.12 -22.82
N PHE A 137 1.91 -10.86 -21.68
CA PHE A 137 2.97 -9.86 -21.52
C PHE A 137 2.64 -8.47 -22.11
N CYS A 138 1.41 -8.00 -21.98
CA CYS A 138 1.03 -6.68 -22.50
C CYS A 138 1.42 -5.52 -21.57
N ILE A 139 1.90 -5.82 -20.35
CA ILE A 139 2.44 -4.83 -19.42
C ILE A 139 3.96 -4.82 -19.57
N PRO A 140 4.59 -3.69 -19.92
CA PRO A 140 6.04 -3.59 -19.98
C PRO A 140 6.68 -3.81 -18.61
N SER A 141 7.76 -4.61 -18.54
CA SER A 141 8.42 -4.93 -17.27
C SER A 141 8.99 -3.69 -16.55
N PHE A 142 9.41 -2.68 -17.29
CA PHE A 142 9.93 -1.43 -16.74
C PHE A 142 8.83 -0.49 -16.20
N GLU A 143 7.55 -0.79 -16.45
CA GLU A 143 6.39 -0.09 -15.88
C GLU A 143 5.78 -0.87 -14.71
N PHE A 144 6.31 -2.05 -14.39
CA PHE A 144 5.83 -2.87 -13.30
C PHE A 144 6.40 -2.37 -11.97
N PHE A 145 5.54 -1.81 -11.13
CA PHE A 145 5.93 -1.16 -9.88
C PHE A 145 5.43 -1.91 -8.64
N GLN A 146 6.04 -1.59 -7.50
CA GLN A 146 5.66 -2.09 -6.19
C GLN A 146 4.44 -1.35 -5.65
N THR A 147 3.42 -2.12 -5.26
CA THR A 147 2.22 -1.57 -4.63
C THR A 147 2.37 -1.33 -3.13
N GLY A 148 3.48 -1.77 -2.54
CA GLY A 148 3.81 -1.58 -1.13
C GLY A 148 4.34 -0.20 -0.78
N PHE A 149 4.54 0.68 -1.77
CA PHE A 149 4.93 2.08 -1.60
C PHE A 149 4.40 2.89 -2.80
N VAL A 150 3.32 3.62 -2.61
CA VAL A 150 2.70 4.43 -3.67
C VAL A 150 2.25 5.77 -3.11
N ILE A 151 2.65 6.87 -3.75
CA ILE A 151 2.17 8.21 -3.42
C ILE A 151 1.18 8.66 -4.49
N ILE A 152 0.02 9.07 -4.03
CA ILE A 152 -1.12 9.52 -4.85
C ILE A 152 -1.71 10.82 -4.31
N ASN A 153 -2.55 11.45 -5.09
CA ASN A 153 -3.33 12.63 -4.69
C ASN A 153 -4.74 12.59 -5.31
N LYS A 154 -5.54 13.64 -5.09
CA LYS A 154 -6.93 13.73 -5.58
C LYS A 154 -7.06 13.57 -7.11
N THR A 155 -6.05 13.97 -7.88
CA THR A 155 -6.11 13.86 -9.36
C THR A 155 -6.01 12.42 -9.85
N HIS A 156 -5.57 11.49 -9.01
CA HIS A 156 -5.45 10.07 -9.33
C HIS A 156 -6.69 9.26 -8.93
N LYS A 157 -7.72 9.90 -8.36
CA LYS A 157 -8.88 9.20 -7.81
C LYS A 157 -9.60 8.35 -8.84
N GLU A 158 -9.77 8.86 -10.06
CA GLU A 158 -10.44 8.15 -11.16
C GLU A 158 -9.79 6.80 -11.52
N PHE A 159 -8.53 6.58 -11.10
CA PHE A 159 -7.85 5.28 -11.28
C PHE A 159 -8.34 4.21 -10.31
N PHE A 160 -8.96 4.61 -9.19
CA PHE A 160 -9.30 3.72 -8.08
C PHE A 160 -10.82 3.58 -7.88
N ASP A 161 -11.62 4.37 -8.53
CA ASP A 161 -13.09 4.31 -8.58
C ASP A 161 -13.53 3.33 -9.67
#